data_87285a2a899864a025305349e7758a4d
#
_entry.id   87285a2a899864a025305349e7758a4d
#
_cell.length_a   1.000
_cell.length_b   1.000
_cell.length_c   1.000
_cell.angle_alpha   90.00
_cell.angle_beta   90.00
_cell.angle_gamma   90.00
#
_symmetry.space_group_name_H-M   'P 1'
#
loop_
_entity.id
_entity.type
_entity.pdbx_description
1 polymer ?
#
loop_
_entity_poly.entity_id
_entity_poly.type
_entity_poly.pdbx_seq_one_letter_code
_entity_poly.pdbx_strand_id
1 'polypeptide(L)'
;MPWARSVSLIVIVYCMNFTVAPLMNGIGATYYALTPAQVSVRLLPAYCVALTAAMSSGAVMARIGRGATVRGCVSLILSGTALLALFMSSGPWVITAAMCLIYAGFGALFTPIYDTVFATVAPGQNGRAVAMNDLAMQGSAAIGIGVFTPWLASGSFESIAVVCVGAAAIGILGDWAHEALYRRGR
;
A
#
# COMPACT_ATOMS: atom_id res chain seq x y z
N MET A 1 -16.09 16.57 0.53
CA MET A 1 -15.43 16.72 -0.79
C MET A 1 -14.83 15.36 -1.17
N PRO A 2 -15.35 14.65 -2.16
CA PRO A 2 -14.90 13.30 -2.51
C PRO A 2 -13.45 13.25 -3.01
N TRP A 3 -13.00 14.33 -3.67
CA TRP A 3 -11.64 14.42 -4.22
C TRP A 3 -10.54 14.42 -3.14
N ALA A 4 -10.68 15.21 -2.08
CA ALA A 4 -9.68 15.29 -1.01
C ALA A 4 -9.46 13.92 -0.34
N ARG A 5 -10.50 13.12 -0.20
CA ARG A 5 -10.46 11.76 0.35
C ARG A 5 -9.69 10.80 -0.55
N SER A 6 -9.95 10.86 -1.86
CA SER A 6 -9.21 10.02 -2.82
C SER A 6 -7.73 10.34 -2.82
N VAL A 7 -7.38 11.62 -2.76
CA VAL A 7 -5.98 12.08 -2.68
C VAL A 7 -5.33 11.61 -1.37
N SER A 8 -6.01 11.70 -0.23
CA SER A 8 -5.44 11.23 1.06
C SER A 8 -5.16 9.74 1.05
N LEU A 9 -6.06 8.92 0.50
CA LEU A 9 -5.84 7.47 0.34
C LEU A 9 -4.65 7.18 -0.57
N ILE A 10 -4.55 7.89 -1.70
CA ILE A 10 -3.43 7.77 -2.64
C ILE A 10 -2.11 8.09 -1.92
N VAL A 11 -2.05 9.21 -1.21
CA VAL A 11 -0.83 9.64 -0.51
C VAL A 11 -0.42 8.59 0.52
N ILE A 12 -1.33 8.10 1.36
CA ILE A 12 -1.03 7.10 2.38
C ILE A 12 -0.53 5.80 1.74
N VAL A 13 -1.26 5.28 0.76
CA VAL A 13 -0.93 4.00 0.10
C VAL A 13 0.43 4.07 -0.59
N TYR A 14 0.72 5.16 -1.29
CA TYR A 14 1.99 5.28 -2.00
C TYR A 14 3.17 5.62 -1.09
N CYS A 15 3.00 6.44 -0.04
CA CYS A 15 4.02 6.62 0.98
C CYS A 15 4.46 5.28 1.56
N MET A 16 3.51 4.42 1.91
CA MET A 16 3.80 3.09 2.45
C MET A 16 4.50 2.20 1.41
N ASN A 17 4.00 2.17 0.17
CA ASN A 17 4.56 1.33 -0.88
C ASN A 17 6.03 1.65 -1.16
N PHE A 18 6.39 2.93 -1.27
CA PHE A 18 7.76 3.34 -1.57
C PHE A 18 8.72 3.21 -0.36
N THR A 19 8.21 3.17 0.86
CA THR A 19 9.01 2.93 2.07
C THR A 19 9.34 1.45 2.24
N VAL A 20 8.53 0.56 1.69
CA VAL A 20 8.66 -0.89 1.91
C VAL A 20 9.95 -1.46 1.34
N ALA A 21 10.40 -1.06 0.15
CA ALA A 21 11.62 -1.62 -0.46
C ALA A 21 12.90 -1.27 0.33
N PRO A 22 13.15 -0.01 0.74
CA PRO A 22 14.25 0.33 1.65
C PRO A 22 14.16 -0.40 2.99
N LEU A 23 12.94 -0.52 3.55
CA LEU A 23 12.69 -1.26 4.80
C LEU A 23 13.11 -2.72 4.67
N MET A 24 12.76 -3.39 3.57
CA MET A 24 13.15 -4.78 3.34
C MET A 24 14.66 -4.96 3.21
N ASN A 25 15.36 -4.04 2.59
CA ASN A 25 16.81 -4.07 2.52
C ASN A 25 17.45 -3.92 3.91
N GLY A 26 16.91 -3.01 4.75
CA GLY A 26 17.36 -2.84 6.13
C GLY A 26 17.13 -4.09 6.97
N ILE A 27 15.95 -4.67 6.94
CA ILE A 27 15.61 -5.92 7.64
C ILE A 27 16.48 -7.07 7.15
N GLY A 28 16.62 -7.22 5.83
CA GLY A 28 17.44 -8.27 5.23
C GLY A 28 18.89 -8.20 5.67
N ALA A 29 19.47 -7.00 5.71
CA ALA A 29 20.86 -6.79 6.14
C ALA A 29 21.02 -7.04 7.65
N THR A 30 20.12 -6.50 8.49
CA THR A 30 20.26 -6.52 9.95
C THR A 30 19.96 -7.88 10.55
N TYR A 31 18.88 -8.54 10.13
CA TYR A 31 18.45 -9.80 10.75
C TYR A 31 19.00 -11.05 10.05
N TYR A 32 19.36 -10.95 8.78
CA TYR A 32 19.70 -12.13 7.99
C TYR A 32 21.03 -12.02 7.23
N ALA A 33 21.77 -10.94 7.41
CA ALA A 33 23.02 -10.67 6.70
C ALA A 33 22.89 -10.80 5.16
N LEU A 34 21.71 -10.49 4.62
CA LEU A 34 21.44 -10.57 3.19
C LEU A 34 21.97 -9.33 2.47
N THR A 35 22.55 -9.55 1.30
CA THR A 35 22.91 -8.45 0.40
C THR A 35 21.64 -7.87 -0.26
N PRO A 36 21.65 -6.61 -0.73
CA PRO A 36 20.52 -6.01 -1.46
C PRO A 36 20.10 -6.83 -2.68
N ALA A 37 21.04 -7.47 -3.37
CA ALA A 37 20.74 -8.36 -4.50
C ALA A 37 19.91 -9.58 -4.06
N GLN A 38 20.29 -10.20 -2.94
CA GLN A 38 19.57 -11.35 -2.39
C GLN A 38 18.18 -10.97 -1.90
N VAL A 39 18.01 -9.79 -1.31
CA VAL A 39 16.69 -9.26 -0.94
C VAL A 39 15.85 -9.02 -2.19
N SER A 40 16.41 -8.42 -3.24
CA SER A 40 15.69 -8.18 -4.50
C SER A 40 15.18 -9.47 -5.14
N VAL A 41 15.99 -10.54 -5.14
CA VAL A 41 15.55 -11.86 -5.64
C VAL A 41 14.37 -12.41 -4.82
N ARG A 42 14.37 -12.22 -3.50
CA ARG A 42 13.28 -12.66 -2.63
C ARG A 42 11.99 -11.83 -2.83
N LEU A 43 12.09 -10.62 -3.38
CA LEU A 43 10.94 -9.79 -3.71
C LEU A 43 10.30 -10.14 -5.06
N LEU A 44 10.97 -10.89 -5.94
CA LEU A 44 10.43 -11.26 -7.25
C LEU A 44 9.03 -11.91 -7.17
N PRO A 45 8.76 -12.89 -6.29
CA PRO A 45 7.42 -13.46 -6.16
C PRO A 45 6.37 -12.42 -5.81
N ALA A 46 6.71 -11.44 -4.95
CA ALA A 46 5.80 -10.39 -4.55
C ALA A 46 5.44 -9.45 -5.72
N TYR A 47 6.39 -9.14 -6.60
CA TYR A 47 6.10 -8.38 -7.82
C TYR A 47 5.20 -9.15 -8.80
N CYS A 48 5.40 -10.45 -8.95
CA CYS A 48 4.50 -11.30 -9.75
C CYS A 48 3.08 -11.30 -9.17
N VAL A 49 2.96 -11.40 -7.84
CA VAL A 49 1.67 -11.33 -7.14
C VAL A 49 1.03 -9.95 -7.33
N ALA A 50 1.79 -8.86 -7.22
CA ALA A 50 1.28 -7.50 -7.47
C ALA A 50 0.69 -7.36 -8.87
N LEU A 51 1.41 -7.84 -9.88
CA LEU A 51 0.97 -7.78 -11.28
C LEU A 51 -0.32 -8.56 -11.49
N THR A 52 -0.38 -9.81 -11.02
CA THR A 52 -1.58 -10.66 -11.14
C THR A 52 -2.76 -10.07 -10.36
N ALA A 53 -2.53 -9.51 -9.18
CA ALA A 53 -3.55 -8.81 -8.39
C ALA A 53 -4.07 -7.56 -9.11
N ALA A 54 -3.19 -6.75 -9.72
CA ALA A 54 -3.58 -5.59 -10.50
C ALA A 54 -4.44 -5.98 -11.71
N MET A 55 -4.03 -7.01 -12.47
CA MET A 55 -4.77 -7.50 -13.63
C MET A 55 -6.15 -8.07 -13.27
N SER A 56 -6.28 -8.72 -12.12
CA SER A 56 -7.53 -9.35 -11.67
C SER A 56 -8.45 -8.39 -10.90
N SER A 57 -7.95 -7.25 -10.44
CA SER A 57 -8.67 -6.35 -9.53
C SER A 57 -9.97 -5.80 -10.10
N GLY A 58 -10.02 -5.51 -11.41
CA GLY A 58 -11.24 -5.08 -12.09
C GLY A 58 -12.34 -6.12 -12.06
N ALA A 59 -12.00 -7.39 -12.34
CA ALA A 59 -12.95 -8.51 -12.28
C ALA A 59 -13.43 -8.79 -10.86
N VAL A 60 -12.55 -8.67 -9.87
CA VAL A 60 -12.90 -8.80 -8.45
C VAL A 60 -13.83 -7.66 -8.03
N MET A 61 -13.51 -6.43 -8.38
CA MET A 61 -14.32 -5.25 -8.08
C MET A 61 -15.72 -5.34 -8.70
N ALA A 62 -15.83 -5.86 -9.92
CA ALA A 62 -17.11 -6.07 -10.58
C ALA A 62 -18.01 -7.11 -9.86
N ARG A 63 -17.41 -8.11 -9.20
CA ARG A 63 -18.14 -9.18 -8.49
C ARG A 63 -18.56 -8.81 -7.07
N ILE A 64 -17.65 -8.25 -6.28
CA ILE A 64 -17.86 -7.99 -4.85
C ILE A 64 -18.09 -6.52 -4.51
N GLY A 65 -17.98 -5.66 -5.50
CA GLY A 65 -18.14 -4.22 -5.36
C GLY A 65 -16.87 -3.52 -4.84
N ARG A 66 -16.80 -2.21 -5.11
CA ARG A 66 -15.64 -1.39 -4.84
C ARG A 66 -15.26 -1.33 -3.35
N GLY A 67 -16.25 -1.12 -2.46
CA GLY A 67 -15.99 -1.00 -1.03
C GLY A 67 -15.42 -2.29 -0.42
N ALA A 68 -15.92 -3.45 -0.83
CA ALA A 68 -15.39 -4.74 -0.39
C ALA A 68 -13.98 -4.99 -0.93
N THR A 69 -13.72 -4.62 -2.19
CA THR A 69 -12.39 -4.74 -2.80
C THR A 69 -11.38 -3.91 -2.04
N VAL A 70 -11.66 -2.63 -1.76
CA VAL A 70 -10.76 -1.76 -1.00
C VAL A 70 -10.48 -2.32 0.39
N ARG A 71 -11.51 -2.76 1.13
CA ARG A 71 -11.33 -3.39 2.45
C ARG A 71 -10.45 -4.63 2.39
N GLY A 72 -10.69 -5.50 1.41
CA GLY A 72 -9.87 -6.69 1.19
C GLY A 72 -8.41 -6.37 0.91
N CYS A 73 -8.14 -5.39 0.05
CA CYS A 73 -6.78 -4.93 -0.26
C CYS A 73 -6.07 -4.39 0.99
N VAL A 74 -6.74 -3.55 1.77
CA VAL A 74 -6.16 -2.99 2.99
C VAL A 74 -5.95 -4.08 4.04
N SER A 75 -6.85 -5.05 4.16
CA SER A 75 -6.66 -6.20 5.05
C SER A 75 -5.43 -7.03 4.66
N LEU A 76 -5.17 -7.22 3.36
CA LEU A 76 -3.97 -7.89 2.88
C LEU A 76 -2.69 -7.13 3.27
N ILE A 77 -2.68 -5.80 3.07
CA ILE A 77 -1.53 -4.95 3.46
C ILE A 77 -1.29 -5.05 4.97
N LEU A 78 -2.34 -4.94 5.77
CA LEU A 78 -2.24 -5.07 7.23
C LEU A 78 -1.74 -6.44 7.67
N SER A 79 -2.26 -7.51 7.07
CA SER A 79 -1.83 -8.87 7.39
C SER A 79 -0.36 -9.10 7.05
N GLY A 80 0.10 -8.59 5.90
CA GLY A 80 1.51 -8.67 5.51
C GLY A 80 2.41 -7.86 6.44
N THR A 81 1.99 -6.65 6.84
CA THR A 81 2.74 -5.81 7.78
C THR A 81 2.78 -6.43 9.18
N ALA A 82 1.66 -7.00 9.64
CA ALA A 82 1.60 -7.72 10.92
C ALA A 82 2.48 -8.97 10.92
N LEU A 83 2.46 -9.74 9.81
CA LEU A 83 3.33 -10.90 9.65
C LEU A 83 4.81 -10.51 9.75
N LEU A 84 5.19 -9.40 9.10
CA LEU A 84 6.54 -8.87 9.17
C LEU A 84 6.89 -8.45 10.60
N ALA A 85 6.03 -7.66 11.26
CA ALA A 85 6.28 -7.15 12.62
C ALA A 85 6.40 -8.26 13.67
N LEU A 86 5.57 -9.31 13.57
CA LEU A 86 5.51 -10.37 14.58
C LEU A 86 6.56 -11.48 14.35
N PHE A 87 6.95 -11.73 13.11
CA PHE A 87 7.78 -12.86 12.74
C PHE A 87 9.09 -12.48 12.04
N MET A 88 9.50 -11.21 12.19
CA MET A 88 10.67 -10.66 11.52
C MET A 88 11.96 -11.44 11.78
N SER A 89 12.10 -12.08 12.95
CA SER A 89 13.25 -12.89 13.32
C SER A 89 13.13 -14.38 13.00
N SER A 90 11.97 -14.84 12.51
CA SER A 90 11.69 -16.28 12.33
C SER A 90 12.30 -16.91 11.07
N GLY A 91 12.87 -16.10 10.19
CA GLY A 91 13.56 -16.58 9.00
C GLY A 91 13.32 -15.70 7.76
N PRO A 92 14.22 -15.75 6.78
CA PRO A 92 14.17 -14.86 5.63
C PRO A 92 12.98 -15.10 4.68
N TRP A 93 12.27 -16.23 4.80
CA TRP A 93 11.03 -16.51 4.07
C TRP A 93 9.89 -15.57 4.48
N VAL A 94 9.94 -15.04 5.72
CA VAL A 94 8.95 -14.09 6.23
C VAL A 94 8.92 -12.83 5.37
N ILE A 95 10.09 -12.34 4.91
CA ILE A 95 10.17 -11.21 3.98
C ILE A 95 9.34 -11.50 2.72
N THR A 96 9.56 -12.65 2.10
CA THR A 96 8.86 -13.04 0.87
C THR A 96 7.34 -13.14 1.10
N ALA A 97 6.92 -13.85 2.15
CA ALA A 97 5.51 -14.05 2.46
C ALA A 97 4.79 -12.74 2.80
N ALA A 98 5.38 -11.92 3.65
CA ALA A 98 4.83 -10.62 4.02
C ALA A 98 4.70 -9.70 2.79
N MET A 99 5.73 -9.69 1.95
CA MET A 99 5.73 -8.88 0.74
C MET A 99 4.73 -9.35 -0.30
N CYS A 100 4.49 -10.65 -0.43
CA CYS A 100 3.41 -11.16 -1.29
C CYS A 100 2.04 -10.63 -0.84
N LEU A 101 1.76 -10.61 0.46
CA LEU A 101 0.50 -10.06 0.99
C LEU A 101 0.40 -8.55 0.77
N ILE A 102 1.45 -7.80 1.11
CA ILE A 102 1.50 -6.34 0.95
C ILE A 102 1.31 -5.95 -0.52
N TYR A 103 2.07 -6.57 -1.41
CA TYR A 103 2.02 -6.25 -2.84
C TYR A 103 0.76 -6.77 -3.54
N ALA A 104 0.13 -7.85 -3.05
CA ALA A 104 -1.21 -8.25 -3.48
C ALA A 104 -2.23 -7.14 -3.20
N GLY A 105 -2.20 -6.60 -1.99
CA GLY A 105 -3.06 -5.49 -1.60
C GLY A 105 -2.80 -4.22 -2.43
N PHE A 106 -1.55 -3.81 -2.58
CA PHE A 106 -1.19 -2.65 -3.39
C PHE A 106 -1.58 -2.82 -4.86
N GLY A 107 -1.26 -3.96 -5.48
CA GLY A 107 -1.60 -4.23 -6.87
C GLY A 107 -3.10 -4.15 -7.12
N ALA A 108 -3.90 -4.76 -6.25
CA ALA A 108 -5.35 -4.73 -6.38
C ALA A 108 -5.99 -3.36 -6.11
N LEU A 109 -5.33 -2.46 -5.37
CA LEU A 109 -5.81 -1.10 -5.09
C LEU A 109 -5.75 -0.17 -6.31
N PHE A 110 -4.93 -0.44 -7.31
CA PHE A 110 -4.79 0.42 -8.48
C PHE A 110 -6.13 0.68 -9.17
N THR A 111 -6.91 -0.36 -9.46
CA THR A 111 -8.19 -0.22 -10.16
C THR A 111 -9.20 0.65 -9.39
N PRO A 112 -9.53 0.40 -8.12
CA PRO A 112 -10.48 1.24 -7.39
C PRO A 112 -9.99 2.67 -7.17
N ILE A 113 -8.67 2.91 -7.11
CA ILE A 113 -8.10 4.26 -7.05
C ILE A 113 -8.35 5.01 -8.35
N TYR A 114 -7.96 4.43 -9.50
CA TYR A 114 -8.16 5.06 -10.80
C TYR A 114 -9.64 5.25 -11.13
N ASP A 115 -10.50 4.29 -10.81
CA ASP A 115 -11.95 4.42 -10.96
C ASP A 115 -12.48 5.65 -10.20
N THR A 116 -11.98 5.89 -8.98
CA THR A 116 -12.34 7.08 -8.20
C THR A 116 -11.85 8.37 -8.85
N VAL A 117 -10.61 8.37 -9.33
CA VAL A 117 -10.00 9.54 -9.96
C VAL A 117 -10.79 9.91 -11.22
N PHE A 118 -11.10 8.94 -12.07
CA PHE A 118 -11.87 9.18 -13.29
C PHE A 118 -13.32 9.60 -13.04
N ALA A 119 -13.95 9.07 -12.00
CA ALA A 119 -15.31 9.47 -11.62
C ALA A 119 -15.41 10.92 -11.10
N THR A 120 -14.30 11.57 -10.76
CA THR A 120 -14.28 12.94 -10.21
C THR A 120 -13.93 14.01 -11.23
N VAL A 121 -13.57 13.65 -12.46
CA VAL A 121 -13.15 14.59 -13.52
C VAL A 121 -14.20 14.66 -14.63
N ALA A 122 -14.27 15.81 -15.30
CA ALA A 122 -15.16 15.98 -16.44
C ALA A 122 -14.72 15.13 -17.64
N PRO A 123 -15.66 14.72 -18.50
CA PRO A 123 -15.33 14.02 -19.74
C PRO A 123 -14.29 14.79 -20.56
N GLY A 124 -13.25 14.09 -21.03
CA GLY A 124 -12.14 14.67 -21.77
C GLY A 124 -10.95 15.16 -20.93
N GLN A 125 -11.04 15.15 -19.60
CA GLN A 125 -9.95 15.53 -18.70
C GLN A 125 -9.17 14.35 -18.11
N ASN A 126 -9.35 13.16 -18.65
CA ASN A 126 -8.70 11.94 -18.13
C ASN A 126 -7.17 12.04 -18.07
N GLY A 127 -6.54 12.65 -19.09
CA GLY A 127 -5.07 12.84 -19.09
C GLY A 127 -4.60 13.74 -17.95
N ARG A 128 -5.34 14.80 -17.61
CA ARG A 128 -5.05 15.66 -16.47
C ARG A 128 -5.23 14.93 -15.14
N ALA A 129 -6.24 14.10 -15.04
CA ALA A 129 -6.50 13.29 -13.86
C ALA A 129 -5.37 12.28 -13.61
N VAL A 130 -4.90 11.58 -14.65
CA VAL A 130 -3.75 10.68 -14.56
C VAL A 130 -2.50 11.44 -14.13
N ALA A 131 -2.18 12.57 -14.77
CA ALA A 131 -1.01 13.37 -14.43
C ALA A 131 -1.02 13.86 -12.97
N MET A 132 -2.19 14.28 -12.45
CA MET A 132 -2.34 14.68 -11.06
C MET A 132 -2.18 13.49 -10.10
N ASN A 133 -2.69 12.30 -10.46
CA ASN A 133 -2.49 11.09 -9.68
C ASN A 133 -1.01 10.71 -9.64
N ASP A 134 -0.31 10.76 -10.77
CA ASP A 134 1.11 10.45 -10.86
C ASP A 134 1.97 11.43 -10.06
N LEU A 135 1.63 12.72 -10.08
CA LEU A 135 2.28 13.73 -9.22
C LEU A 135 2.06 13.45 -7.73
N ALA A 136 0.82 13.10 -7.34
CA ALA A 136 0.53 12.71 -5.96
C ALA A 136 1.30 11.45 -5.56
N MET A 137 1.42 10.48 -6.46
CA MET A 137 2.18 9.25 -6.27
C MET A 137 3.67 9.54 -6.05
N GLN A 138 4.30 10.33 -6.93
CA GLN A 138 5.72 10.68 -6.82
C GLN A 138 6.01 11.56 -5.59
N GLY A 139 5.13 12.52 -5.29
CA GLY A 139 5.22 13.33 -4.07
C GLY A 139 5.13 12.47 -2.81
N SER A 140 4.23 11.50 -2.80
CA SER A 140 4.08 10.54 -1.70
C SER A 140 5.33 9.67 -1.53
N ALA A 141 5.93 9.24 -2.62
CA ALA A 141 7.20 8.50 -2.60
C ALA A 141 8.32 9.32 -1.97
N ALA A 142 8.46 10.59 -2.38
CA ALA A 142 9.47 11.49 -1.83
C ALA A 142 9.26 11.72 -0.32
N ILE A 143 8.02 11.94 0.12
CA ILE A 143 7.66 12.08 1.54
C ILE A 143 7.97 10.78 2.30
N GLY A 144 7.53 9.63 1.78
CA GLY A 144 7.76 8.34 2.41
C GLY A 144 9.26 8.07 2.62
N ILE A 145 10.06 8.21 1.58
CA ILE A 145 11.51 8.01 1.67
C ILE A 145 12.13 9.04 2.63
N GLY A 146 11.79 10.33 2.50
CA GLY A 146 12.37 11.39 3.32
C GLY A 146 12.08 11.25 4.80
N VAL A 147 10.86 10.86 5.18
CA VAL A 147 10.44 10.69 6.57
C VAL A 147 11.01 9.41 7.18
N PHE A 148 10.98 8.30 6.44
CA PHE A 148 11.33 7.00 7.01
C PHE A 148 12.83 6.65 6.89
N THR A 149 13.59 7.27 5.98
CA THR A 149 15.03 7.01 5.86
C THR A 149 15.82 7.25 7.15
N PRO A 150 15.61 8.35 7.93
CA PRO A 150 16.31 8.53 9.20
C PRO A 150 15.97 7.43 10.22
N TRP A 151 14.74 6.96 10.26
CA TRP A 151 14.32 5.88 11.16
C TRP A 151 14.91 4.52 10.74
N LEU A 152 15.00 4.28 9.43
CA LEU A 152 15.70 3.10 8.89
C LEU A 152 17.17 3.10 9.30
N ALA A 153 17.83 4.26 9.24
CA ALA A 153 19.22 4.41 9.64
C ALA A 153 19.44 4.16 11.14
N SER A 154 18.42 4.41 11.98
CA SER A 154 18.48 4.13 13.43
C SER A 154 18.24 2.65 13.79
N GLY A 155 17.92 1.79 12.83
CA GLY A 155 17.59 0.38 13.07
C GLY A 155 16.21 0.14 13.71
N SER A 156 15.35 1.17 13.78
CA SER A 156 14.03 1.13 14.42
C SER A 156 12.96 0.50 13.53
N PHE A 157 13.22 -0.70 12.99
CA PHE A 157 12.31 -1.37 12.04
C PHE A 157 10.94 -1.68 12.63
N GLU A 158 10.88 -2.05 13.91
CA GLU A 158 9.63 -2.33 14.62
C GLU A 158 8.74 -1.08 14.70
N SER A 159 9.35 0.08 14.98
CA SER A 159 8.63 1.36 15.03
C SER A 159 8.03 1.72 13.67
N ILE A 160 8.74 1.46 12.58
CA ILE A 160 8.25 1.71 11.22
C ILE A 160 7.08 0.78 10.89
N ALA A 161 7.18 -0.50 11.24
CA ALA A 161 6.09 -1.44 11.05
C ALA A 161 4.84 -1.00 11.83
N VAL A 162 4.98 -0.55 13.07
CA VAL A 162 3.87 -0.03 13.89
C VAL A 162 3.24 1.22 13.27
N VAL A 163 4.05 2.16 12.76
CA VAL A 163 3.55 3.37 12.09
C VAL A 163 2.80 3.01 10.80
N CYS A 164 3.33 2.08 10.01
CA CYS A 164 2.67 1.60 8.80
C CYS A 164 1.31 0.94 9.11
N VAL A 165 1.26 0.06 10.12
CA VAL A 165 0.01 -0.56 10.57
C VAL A 165 -0.97 0.49 11.08
N GLY A 166 -0.49 1.44 11.87
CA GLY A 166 -1.30 2.54 12.41
C GLY A 166 -1.89 3.42 11.30
N ALA A 167 -1.08 3.83 10.34
CA ALA A 167 -1.54 4.65 9.20
C ALA A 167 -2.58 3.92 8.34
N ALA A 168 -2.37 2.62 8.08
CA ALA A 168 -3.32 1.81 7.35
C ALA A 168 -4.64 1.61 8.14
N ALA A 169 -4.55 1.38 9.45
CA ALA A 169 -5.73 1.27 10.32
C ALA A 169 -6.56 2.57 10.33
N ILE A 170 -5.90 3.73 10.43
CA ILE A 170 -6.56 5.04 10.36
C ILE A 170 -7.24 5.25 9.01
N GLY A 171 -6.58 4.85 7.90
CA GLY A 171 -7.16 4.91 6.57
C GLY A 171 -8.45 4.08 6.45
N ILE A 172 -8.45 2.85 7.00
CA ILE A 172 -9.63 1.97 7.00
C ILE A 172 -10.75 2.55 7.86
N LEU A 173 -10.44 2.97 9.08
CA LEU A 173 -11.44 3.52 10.00
C LEU A 173 -12.06 4.79 9.45
N GLY A 174 -11.26 5.64 8.80
CA GLY A 174 -11.76 6.84 8.11
C GLY A 174 -12.73 6.50 6.98
N ASP A 175 -12.44 5.47 6.21
CA ASP A 175 -13.33 5.01 5.13
C ASP A 175 -14.62 4.39 5.66
N TRP A 176 -14.53 3.58 6.70
CA TRP A 176 -15.68 2.97 7.39
C TRP A 176 -16.60 4.02 8.01
N ALA A 177 -16.04 4.98 8.73
CA ALA A 177 -16.81 6.04 9.37
C ALA A 177 -17.58 6.88 8.33
N HIS A 178 -16.93 7.20 7.22
CA HIS A 178 -17.57 7.96 6.14
C HIS A 178 -18.69 7.16 5.45
N GLU A 179 -18.49 5.87 5.17
CA GLU A 179 -19.54 5.03 4.56
C GLU A 179 -20.76 4.90 5.49
N ALA A 180 -20.54 4.76 6.79
CA ALA A 180 -21.59 4.70 7.80
C ALA A 180 -22.40 6.02 7.88
N LEU A 181 -21.72 7.17 7.80
CA LEU A 181 -22.38 8.49 7.79
C LEU A 181 -23.16 8.73 6.50
N TYR A 182 -22.61 8.32 5.36
CA TYR A 182 -23.28 8.49 4.06
C TYR A 182 -24.54 7.62 3.92
N ARG A 183 -24.53 6.41 4.49
CA ARG A 183 -25.72 5.53 4.51
C ARG A 183 -26.84 6.03 5.42
N ARG A 184 -26.53 6.80 6.49
CA ARG A 184 -27.53 7.38 7.39
C ARG A 184 -28.19 8.63 6.84
N GLY A 185 -27.63 9.26 5.81
CA GLY A 185 -28.15 10.47 5.18
C GLY A 185 -29.02 10.21 3.94
N ARG A 186 -29.27 8.94 3.60
CA ARG A 186 -30.23 8.50 2.58
C ARG A 186 -31.41 7.81 3.23
#